data_73b70b89b98be2b013792da24fb0ec51
#
_entry.id   73b70b89b98be2b013792da24fb0ec51
#
_cell.length_a   1.000
_cell.length_b   1.000
_cell.length_c   1.000
_cell.angle_alpha   90.00
_cell.angle_beta   90.00
_cell.angle_gamma   90.00
#
_symmetry.space_group_name_H-M   'P 1'
#
loop_
_entity.id
_entity.type
_entity.pdbx_description
1 polymer ?
#
loop_
_entity_poly.entity_id
_entity_poly.type
_entity_poly.pdbx_seq_one_letter_code
_entity_poly.pdbx_strand_id
1 'polypeptide(L)'
;HDELGELALAFNALLDRVEKTFNDQRMFVSNVSHELRTPMAALSAELDLALQKERTVTQYQNSIHNALQDSQRVIELIDGLLNLAKADYYPEQIKKEEIRLDELLLDANELVLKAHPDYHIELIFEQEADDDRVLTVIGNPYLLTTAFVNLIENNCKYSDNRTSFIQISFCDQWTIVSLSDNG
;
A
#
# COMPACT_ATOMS: atom_id res chain seq x y z
N HIS A 1 -41.67 9.35 -27.21
CA HIS A 1 -41.12 8.18 -27.96
C HIS A 1 -39.64 7.91 -27.61
N ASP A 2 -39.12 8.58 -26.61
CA ASP A 2 -37.70 8.50 -26.22
C ASP A 2 -37.45 7.65 -24.94
N GLU A 3 -38.51 7.34 -24.21
CA GLU A 3 -38.41 6.61 -22.93
C GLU A 3 -37.84 5.20 -23.07
N LEU A 4 -38.15 4.51 -24.17
CA LEU A 4 -37.57 3.19 -24.46
C LEU A 4 -36.09 3.28 -24.86
N GLY A 5 -35.68 4.36 -25.51
CA GLY A 5 -34.28 4.65 -25.83
C GLY A 5 -33.47 4.96 -24.58
N GLU A 6 -33.99 5.80 -23.69
CA GLU A 6 -33.36 6.11 -22.40
C GLU A 6 -33.23 4.87 -21.51
N LEU A 7 -34.27 4.02 -21.46
CA LEU A 7 -34.22 2.77 -20.72
C LEU A 7 -33.17 1.81 -21.28
N ALA A 8 -33.06 1.70 -22.61
CA ALA A 8 -32.04 0.88 -23.24
C ALA A 8 -30.62 1.39 -22.97
N LEU A 9 -30.40 2.69 -22.99
CA LEU A 9 -29.11 3.31 -22.64
C LEU A 9 -28.75 3.08 -21.17
N ALA A 10 -29.70 3.26 -20.26
CA ALA A 10 -29.50 3.01 -18.85
C ALA A 10 -29.17 1.53 -18.55
N PHE A 11 -29.86 0.62 -19.25
CA PHE A 11 -29.62 -0.82 -19.14
C PHE A 11 -28.23 -1.22 -19.67
N ASN A 12 -27.81 -0.69 -20.81
CA ASN A 12 -26.47 -0.93 -21.35
C ASN A 12 -25.38 -0.39 -20.41
N ALA A 13 -25.57 0.82 -19.88
CA ALA A 13 -24.63 1.40 -18.91
C ALA A 13 -24.52 0.54 -17.62
N LEU A 14 -25.62 -0.08 -17.19
CA LEU A 14 -25.61 -1.01 -16.07
C LEU A 14 -24.82 -2.30 -16.41
N LEU A 15 -25.04 -2.86 -17.62
CA LEU A 15 -24.30 -4.04 -18.09
C LEU A 15 -22.80 -3.76 -18.19
N ASP A 16 -22.42 -2.63 -18.77
CA ASP A 16 -21.01 -2.21 -18.88
C ASP A 16 -20.36 -2.07 -17.49
N ARG A 17 -21.11 -1.54 -16.53
CA ARG A 17 -20.63 -1.40 -15.15
C ARG A 17 -20.45 -2.77 -14.48
N VAL A 18 -21.38 -3.70 -14.70
CA VAL A 18 -21.28 -5.08 -14.17
C VAL A 18 -20.09 -5.81 -14.80
N GLU A 19 -19.94 -5.71 -16.13
CA GLU A 19 -18.83 -6.34 -16.85
C GLU A 19 -17.48 -5.79 -16.36
N LYS A 20 -17.37 -4.48 -16.22
CA LYS A 20 -16.17 -3.83 -15.67
C LYS A 20 -15.85 -4.35 -14.27
N THR A 21 -16.82 -4.35 -13.37
CA THR A 21 -16.65 -4.84 -12.00
C THR A 21 -16.17 -6.30 -11.97
N PHE A 22 -16.73 -7.14 -12.83
CA PHE A 22 -16.35 -8.54 -12.92
C PHE A 22 -14.93 -8.73 -13.45
N ASN A 23 -14.54 -7.94 -14.45
CA ASN A 23 -13.19 -7.96 -14.99
C ASN A 23 -12.16 -7.44 -13.98
N ASP A 24 -12.46 -6.36 -13.25
CA ASP A 24 -11.62 -5.83 -12.18
C ASP A 24 -11.42 -6.87 -11.07
N GLN A 25 -12.49 -7.58 -10.67
CA GLN A 25 -12.42 -8.65 -9.69
C GLN A 25 -11.56 -9.84 -10.16
N ARG A 26 -11.70 -10.24 -11.44
CA ARG A 26 -10.86 -11.31 -12.01
C ARG A 26 -9.38 -10.92 -12.06
N MET A 27 -9.06 -9.69 -12.47
CA MET A 27 -7.70 -9.18 -12.47
C MET A 27 -7.13 -9.13 -11.05
N PHE A 28 -7.91 -8.66 -10.08
CA PHE A 28 -7.53 -8.65 -8.68
C PHE A 28 -7.14 -10.04 -8.18
N VAL A 29 -8.01 -11.05 -8.35
CA VAL A 29 -7.74 -12.44 -7.93
C VAL A 29 -6.50 -13.00 -8.64
N SER A 30 -6.32 -12.71 -9.92
CA SER A 30 -5.14 -13.13 -10.68
C SER A 30 -3.86 -12.52 -10.13
N ASN A 31 -3.86 -11.20 -9.89
CA ASN A 31 -2.69 -10.49 -9.37
C ASN A 31 -2.33 -10.98 -7.96
N VAL A 32 -3.31 -11.11 -7.07
CA VAL A 32 -3.12 -11.69 -5.73
C VAL A 32 -2.48 -13.07 -5.80
N SER A 33 -2.99 -13.93 -6.69
CA SER A 33 -2.47 -15.29 -6.85
C SER A 33 -1.01 -15.29 -7.34
N HIS A 34 -0.64 -14.35 -8.19
CA HIS A 34 0.74 -14.18 -8.65
C HIS A 34 1.65 -13.65 -7.55
N GLU A 35 1.21 -12.62 -6.83
CA GLU A 35 1.98 -11.98 -5.75
C GLU A 35 2.21 -12.94 -4.56
N LEU A 36 1.27 -13.83 -4.27
CA LEU A 36 1.43 -14.84 -3.23
C LEU A 36 2.29 -16.03 -3.70
N ARG A 37 2.20 -16.40 -4.99
CA ARG A 37 2.94 -17.57 -5.51
C ARG A 37 4.45 -17.37 -5.47
N THR A 38 4.93 -16.16 -5.74
CA THR A 38 6.36 -15.84 -5.81
C THR A 38 7.08 -16.07 -4.48
N PRO A 39 6.67 -15.47 -3.35
CA PRO A 39 7.32 -15.69 -2.06
C PRO A 39 7.11 -17.13 -1.54
N MET A 40 5.96 -17.74 -1.81
CA MET A 40 5.70 -19.14 -1.44
C MET A 40 6.61 -20.10 -2.20
N ALA A 41 6.88 -19.86 -3.48
CA ALA A 41 7.81 -20.66 -4.27
C ALA A 41 9.26 -20.48 -3.78
N ALA A 42 9.66 -19.24 -3.44
CA ALA A 42 10.98 -18.95 -2.87
C ALA A 42 11.18 -19.66 -1.53
N LEU A 43 10.20 -19.53 -0.62
CA LEU A 43 10.17 -20.24 0.67
C LEU A 43 10.33 -21.75 0.50
N SER A 44 9.53 -22.34 -0.39
CA SER A 44 9.59 -23.81 -0.64
C SER A 44 10.95 -24.21 -1.20
N ALA A 45 11.48 -23.47 -2.17
CA ALA A 45 12.79 -23.75 -2.76
C ALA A 45 13.93 -23.64 -1.75
N GLU A 46 13.90 -22.64 -0.85
CA GLU A 46 14.92 -22.46 0.19
C GLU A 46 14.90 -23.63 1.18
N LEU A 47 13.71 -24.06 1.60
CA LEU A 47 13.56 -25.21 2.50
C LEU A 47 13.95 -26.53 1.84
N ASP A 48 13.57 -26.74 0.56
CA ASP A 48 13.98 -27.92 -0.21
C ASP A 48 15.49 -27.99 -0.36
N LEU A 49 16.14 -26.87 -0.69
CA LEU A 49 17.60 -26.79 -0.77
C LEU A 49 18.29 -27.09 0.57
N ALA A 50 17.67 -26.68 1.69
CA ALA A 50 18.19 -26.96 3.02
C ALA A 50 18.13 -28.48 3.36
N LEU A 51 17.14 -29.19 2.81
CA LEU A 51 16.95 -30.64 3.04
C LEU A 51 17.76 -31.56 2.11
N GLN A 52 18.16 -31.06 0.92
CA GLN A 52 18.80 -31.92 -0.11
C GLN A 52 20.19 -32.41 0.26
N LYS A 53 20.93 -31.70 1.09
CA LYS A 53 22.29 -32.06 1.48
C LYS A 53 22.67 -31.49 2.84
N GLU A 54 23.64 -32.15 3.50
CA GLU A 54 24.20 -31.59 4.73
C GLU A 54 24.83 -30.23 4.50
N ARG A 55 24.59 -29.31 5.43
CA ARG A 55 25.04 -27.94 5.42
C ARG A 55 25.69 -27.57 6.75
N THR A 56 26.50 -26.53 6.75
CA THR A 56 27.01 -25.96 8.01
C THR A 56 25.87 -25.31 8.80
N VAL A 57 26.08 -25.20 10.11
CA VAL A 57 25.11 -24.53 11.01
C VAL A 57 24.77 -23.11 10.50
N THR A 58 25.77 -22.35 10.06
CA THR A 58 25.60 -21.02 9.52
C THR A 58 24.74 -21.02 8.25
N GLN A 59 24.92 -22.00 7.37
CA GLN A 59 24.08 -22.12 6.16
C GLN A 59 22.63 -22.47 6.49
N TYR A 60 22.38 -23.32 7.48
CA TYR A 60 21.04 -23.61 7.96
C TYR A 60 20.38 -22.36 8.59
N GLN A 61 21.12 -21.61 9.39
CA GLN A 61 20.63 -20.36 9.99
C GLN A 61 20.23 -19.35 8.92
N ASN A 62 21.04 -19.18 7.88
CA ASN A 62 20.71 -18.28 6.77
C ASN A 62 19.46 -18.74 6.01
N SER A 63 19.34 -20.05 5.71
CA SER A 63 18.15 -20.59 5.05
C SER A 63 16.88 -20.40 5.88
N ILE A 64 16.96 -20.59 7.20
CA ILE A 64 15.84 -20.36 8.12
C ILE A 64 15.49 -18.87 8.17
N HIS A 65 16.49 -17.99 8.20
CA HIS A 65 16.26 -16.55 8.22
C HIS A 65 15.57 -16.07 6.94
N ASN A 66 16.03 -16.51 5.76
CA ASN A 66 15.41 -16.20 4.48
C ASN A 66 13.96 -16.72 4.42
N ALA A 67 13.75 -17.97 4.85
CA ALA A 67 12.40 -18.55 4.91
C ALA A 67 11.45 -17.77 5.83
N LEU A 68 11.96 -17.26 6.95
CA LEU A 68 11.21 -16.42 7.87
C LEU A 68 10.84 -15.08 7.24
N GLN A 69 11.76 -14.44 6.52
CA GLN A 69 11.48 -13.19 5.79
C GLN A 69 10.43 -13.39 4.70
N ASP A 70 10.53 -14.46 3.90
CA ASP A 70 9.53 -14.76 2.87
C ASP A 70 8.14 -15.05 3.49
N SER A 71 8.11 -15.75 4.64
CA SER A 71 6.87 -16.00 5.39
C SER A 71 6.25 -14.69 5.89
N GLN A 72 7.06 -13.78 6.44
CA GLN A 72 6.59 -12.47 6.90
C GLN A 72 5.99 -11.66 5.77
N ARG A 73 6.64 -11.67 4.60
CA ARG A 73 6.14 -11.00 3.40
C ARG A 73 4.78 -11.53 2.94
N VAL A 74 4.55 -12.86 3.05
CA VAL A 74 3.22 -13.45 2.76
C VAL A 74 2.17 -12.96 3.74
N ILE A 75 2.49 -12.88 5.03
CA ILE A 75 1.57 -12.37 6.07
C ILE A 75 1.19 -10.91 5.76
N GLU A 76 2.15 -10.05 5.45
CA GLU A 76 1.92 -8.64 5.11
C GLU A 76 1.01 -8.49 3.88
N LEU A 77 1.22 -9.32 2.85
CA LEU A 77 0.35 -9.35 1.67
C LEU A 77 -1.09 -9.75 2.03
N ILE A 78 -1.26 -10.78 2.86
CA ILE A 78 -2.58 -11.25 3.30
C ILE A 78 -3.28 -10.16 4.12
N ASP A 79 -2.60 -9.51 5.05
CA ASP A 79 -3.15 -8.45 5.87
C ASP A 79 -3.56 -7.23 5.02
N GLY A 80 -2.72 -6.87 4.03
CA GLY A 80 -3.06 -5.83 3.06
C GLY A 80 -4.33 -6.14 2.26
N LEU A 81 -4.48 -7.39 1.81
CA LEU A 81 -5.67 -7.87 1.09
C LEU A 81 -6.92 -7.87 1.95
N LEU A 82 -6.80 -8.32 3.21
CA LEU A 82 -7.92 -8.31 4.16
C LEU A 82 -8.37 -6.88 4.47
N ASN A 83 -7.44 -5.94 4.59
CA ASN A 83 -7.75 -4.54 4.81
C ASN A 83 -8.44 -3.91 3.60
N LEU A 84 -7.97 -4.23 2.37
CA LEU A 84 -8.62 -3.80 1.14
C LEU A 84 -10.04 -4.36 1.04
N ALA A 85 -10.22 -5.65 1.29
CA ALA A 85 -11.54 -6.28 1.29
C ALA A 85 -12.49 -5.66 2.34
N LYS A 86 -12.00 -5.35 3.54
CA LYS A 86 -12.80 -4.65 4.56
C LYS A 86 -13.20 -3.25 4.10
N ALA A 87 -12.30 -2.52 3.43
CA ALA A 87 -12.57 -1.19 2.93
C ALA A 87 -13.68 -1.18 1.87
N ASP A 88 -13.68 -2.19 0.99
CA ASP A 88 -14.67 -2.31 -0.10
C ASP A 88 -16.04 -2.81 0.38
N TYR A 89 -16.06 -3.84 1.23
CA TYR A 89 -17.31 -4.51 1.60
C TYR A 89 -17.98 -3.93 2.85
N TYR A 90 -17.23 -3.29 3.74
CA TYR A 90 -17.74 -2.76 5.00
C TYR A 90 -17.25 -1.33 5.28
N PRO A 91 -17.48 -0.37 4.38
CA PRO A 91 -17.02 1.00 4.56
C PRO A 91 -17.59 1.66 5.82
N GLU A 92 -18.79 1.21 6.28
CA GLU A 92 -19.45 1.71 7.49
C GLU A 92 -18.78 1.21 8.79
N GLN A 93 -18.05 0.10 8.74
CA GLN A 93 -17.33 -0.45 9.89
C GLN A 93 -15.93 0.16 10.06
N ILE A 94 -15.45 0.91 9.07
CA ILE A 94 -14.20 1.62 9.18
C ILE A 94 -14.43 2.84 10.07
N LYS A 95 -13.92 2.76 11.29
CA LYS A 95 -13.94 3.89 12.20
C LYS A 95 -13.13 5.04 11.57
N LYS A 96 -13.79 6.14 11.31
CA LYS A 96 -13.18 7.38 10.82
C LYS A 96 -13.07 8.34 11.98
N GLU A 97 -11.95 9.03 12.08
CA GLU A 97 -11.69 10.03 13.09
C GLU A 97 -10.94 11.21 12.48
N GLU A 98 -10.87 12.31 13.20
CA GLU A 98 -10.06 13.46 12.82
C GLU A 98 -8.58 13.12 13.03
N ILE A 99 -7.79 13.31 11.99
CA ILE A 99 -6.38 12.92 11.94
C ILE A 99 -5.58 14.14 11.50
N ARG A 100 -4.53 14.44 12.22
CA ARG A 100 -3.52 15.41 11.80
C ARG A 100 -2.59 14.74 10.78
N LEU A 101 -2.61 15.28 9.57
CA LEU A 101 -1.90 14.68 8.43
C LEU A 101 -0.38 14.81 8.58
N ASP A 102 0.09 15.90 9.17
CA ASP A 102 1.50 16.12 9.48
C ASP A 102 2.03 15.10 10.51
N GLU A 103 1.31 14.86 11.60
CA GLU A 103 1.65 13.85 12.59
C GLU A 103 1.66 12.45 11.98
N LEU A 104 0.64 12.12 11.18
CA LEU A 104 0.54 10.82 10.50
C LEU A 104 1.70 10.58 9.51
N LEU A 105 2.12 11.61 8.78
CA LEU A 105 3.26 11.52 7.87
C LEU A 105 4.59 11.37 8.61
N LEU A 106 4.74 12.01 9.79
CA LEU A 106 5.90 11.80 10.65
C LEU A 106 5.96 10.37 11.18
N ASP A 107 4.82 9.83 11.63
CA ASP A 107 4.71 8.43 12.09
C ASP A 107 5.03 7.45 10.96
N ALA A 108 4.50 7.67 9.76
CA ALA A 108 4.80 6.84 8.59
C ALA A 108 6.30 6.88 8.23
N ASN A 109 6.91 8.06 8.28
CA ASN A 109 8.34 8.26 8.07
C ASN A 109 9.17 7.47 9.10
N GLU A 110 8.83 7.57 10.39
CA GLU A 110 9.52 6.84 11.46
C GLU A 110 9.43 5.32 11.26
N LEU A 111 8.26 4.80 10.87
CA LEU A 111 8.05 3.38 10.58
C LEU A 111 8.95 2.90 9.44
N VAL A 112 9.03 3.66 8.33
CA VAL A 112 9.88 3.31 7.18
C VAL A 112 11.36 3.36 7.55
N LEU A 113 11.83 4.39 8.23
CA LEU A 113 13.23 4.51 8.65
C LEU A 113 13.64 3.45 9.66
N LYS A 114 12.73 3.00 10.51
CA LYS A 114 12.97 1.89 11.44
C LYS A 114 13.14 0.55 10.72
N ALA A 115 12.35 0.31 9.66
CA ALA A 115 12.44 -0.89 8.83
C ALA A 115 13.65 -0.84 7.87
N HIS A 116 13.95 0.35 7.33
CA HIS A 116 14.98 0.59 6.32
C HIS A 116 15.88 1.77 6.74
N PRO A 117 16.88 1.56 7.62
CA PRO A 117 17.74 2.63 8.12
C PRO A 117 18.63 3.30 7.06
N ASP A 118 18.72 2.70 5.88
CA ASP A 118 19.49 3.15 4.73
C ASP A 118 18.67 4.02 3.74
N TYR A 119 17.38 4.27 4.04
CA TYR A 119 16.55 5.18 3.26
C TYR A 119 16.71 6.62 3.74
N HIS A 120 16.50 7.55 2.82
CA HIS A 120 16.51 8.98 3.09
C HIS A 120 15.13 9.55 2.76
N ILE A 121 14.52 10.22 3.72
CA ILE A 121 13.18 10.78 3.56
C ILE A 121 13.23 12.25 3.95
N GLU A 122 12.88 13.11 3.00
CA GLU A 122 12.80 14.55 3.20
C GLU A 122 11.34 14.99 3.24
N LEU A 123 10.91 15.55 4.37
CA LEU A 123 9.59 16.12 4.56
C LEU A 123 9.67 17.63 4.48
N ILE A 124 8.98 18.22 3.50
CA ILE A 124 9.03 19.65 3.19
C ILE A 124 7.62 20.23 3.31
N PHE A 125 7.49 21.27 4.12
CA PHE A 125 6.30 22.11 4.15
C PHE A 125 6.56 23.35 3.29
N GLU A 126 5.82 23.51 2.17
CA GLU A 126 5.99 24.67 1.28
C GLU A 126 5.57 25.98 1.93
N GLN A 127 4.61 25.94 2.82
CA GLN A 127 4.06 27.08 3.53
C GLN A 127 3.69 26.69 4.95
N GLU A 128 3.77 27.64 5.88
CA GLU A 128 3.14 27.46 7.19
C GLU A 128 1.62 27.47 7.02
N ALA A 129 0.95 26.54 7.67
CA ALA A 129 -0.51 26.49 7.65
C ALA A 129 -1.07 27.67 8.45
N ASP A 130 -1.80 28.56 7.82
CA ASP A 130 -2.47 29.69 8.50
C ASP A 130 -3.54 29.20 9.50
N ASP A 131 -4.06 27.99 9.34
CA ASP A 131 -5.07 27.37 10.20
C ASP A 131 -4.76 25.86 10.34
N ASP A 132 -4.64 25.38 11.58
CA ASP A 132 -4.43 23.96 11.90
C ASP A 132 -5.51 23.03 11.29
N ARG A 133 -6.68 23.57 10.96
CA ARG A 133 -7.77 22.81 10.36
C ARG A 133 -7.47 22.31 8.95
N VAL A 134 -6.60 22.98 8.20
CA VAL A 134 -6.22 22.52 6.85
C VAL A 134 -5.36 21.25 6.90
N LEU A 135 -4.67 21.00 8.02
CA LEU A 135 -3.91 19.78 8.25
C LEU A 135 -4.75 18.60 8.77
N THR A 136 -6.04 18.84 9.07
CA THR A 136 -6.91 17.82 9.65
C THR A 136 -7.77 17.19 8.56
N VAL A 137 -7.74 15.86 8.49
CA VAL A 137 -8.56 15.06 7.57
C VAL A 137 -9.41 14.07 8.35
N ILE A 138 -10.58 13.71 7.80
CA ILE A 138 -11.42 12.66 8.37
C ILE A 138 -11.10 11.36 7.67
N GLY A 139 -10.53 10.41 8.39
CA GLY A 139 -10.10 9.14 7.82
C GLY A 139 -9.91 8.05 8.86
N ASN A 140 -9.41 6.91 8.39
CA ASN A 140 -8.93 5.84 9.28
C ASN A 140 -7.40 5.95 9.39
N PRO A 141 -6.84 6.17 10.60
CA PRO A 141 -5.40 6.39 10.76
C PRO A 141 -4.57 5.22 10.25
N TYR A 142 -4.97 4.00 10.56
CA TYR A 142 -4.25 2.81 10.14
C TYR A 142 -4.14 2.68 8.60
N LEU A 143 -5.26 2.90 7.89
CA LEU A 143 -5.28 2.81 6.43
C LEU A 143 -4.46 3.93 5.77
N LEU A 144 -4.54 5.15 6.30
CA LEU A 144 -3.76 6.27 5.80
C LEU A 144 -2.27 6.08 6.07
N THR A 145 -1.88 5.67 7.29
CA THR A 145 -0.48 5.36 7.60
C THR A 145 0.05 4.26 6.69
N THR A 146 -0.70 3.17 6.50
CA THR A 146 -0.32 2.08 5.60
C THR A 146 -0.13 2.58 4.16
N ALA A 147 -1.02 3.45 3.67
CA ALA A 147 -0.91 4.01 2.33
C ALA A 147 0.36 4.86 2.17
N PHE A 148 0.66 5.72 3.15
CA PHE A 148 1.86 6.56 3.09
C PHE A 148 3.15 5.74 3.26
N VAL A 149 3.19 4.77 4.17
CA VAL A 149 4.32 3.84 4.30
C VAL A 149 4.62 3.17 2.96
N ASN A 150 3.61 2.59 2.31
CA ASN A 150 3.77 1.94 1.01
C ASN A 150 4.27 2.90 -0.09
N LEU A 151 3.77 4.13 -0.12
CA LEU A 151 4.20 5.13 -1.10
C LEU A 151 5.65 5.57 -0.86
N ILE A 152 6.02 5.82 0.39
CA ILE A 152 7.38 6.22 0.77
C ILE A 152 8.38 5.10 0.46
N GLU A 153 8.05 3.86 0.83
CA GLU A 153 8.88 2.69 0.52
C GLU A 153 9.05 2.49 -0.98
N ASN A 154 7.98 2.65 -1.77
CA ASN A 154 8.05 2.56 -3.22
C ASN A 154 8.98 3.63 -3.80
N ASN A 155 8.86 4.89 -3.37
CA ASN A 155 9.74 5.96 -3.80
C ASN A 155 11.20 5.65 -3.48
N CYS A 156 11.51 5.27 -2.23
CA CYS A 156 12.88 4.92 -1.84
C CYS A 156 13.41 3.70 -2.61
N LYS A 157 12.57 2.71 -2.87
CA LYS A 157 12.94 1.47 -3.56
C LYS A 157 13.28 1.71 -5.03
N TYR A 158 12.58 2.62 -5.70
CA TYR A 158 12.74 2.89 -7.14
C TYR A 158 13.60 4.12 -7.41
N SER A 159 13.98 4.88 -6.40
CA SER A 159 14.92 5.99 -6.48
C SER A 159 16.37 5.50 -6.61
N ASP A 160 17.17 6.17 -7.42
CA ASP A 160 18.59 5.86 -7.63
C ASP A 160 19.42 5.91 -6.33
N ASN A 161 19.06 6.83 -5.42
CA ASN A 161 19.78 7.06 -4.15
C ASN A 161 18.96 6.72 -2.91
N ARG A 162 17.85 5.95 -3.04
CA ARG A 162 16.96 5.55 -1.96
C ARG A 162 16.34 6.72 -1.20
N THR A 163 15.99 7.77 -1.93
CA THR A 163 15.43 8.99 -1.36
C THR A 163 13.97 9.16 -1.77
N SER A 164 13.12 9.54 -0.81
CA SER A 164 11.75 9.99 -1.04
C SER A 164 11.60 11.43 -0.59
N PHE A 165 10.99 12.27 -1.43
CA PHE A 165 10.63 13.64 -1.08
C PHE A 165 9.12 13.69 -0.84
N ILE A 166 8.74 14.13 0.34
CA ILE A 166 7.34 14.33 0.73
C ILE A 166 7.12 15.83 0.88
N GLN A 167 6.24 16.37 0.07
CA GLN A 167 5.94 17.79 0.04
C GLN A 167 4.49 18.02 0.42
N ILE A 168 4.25 18.89 1.40
CA ILE A 168 2.92 19.29 1.83
C ILE A 168 2.70 20.72 1.39
N SER A 169 1.65 20.94 0.62
CA SER A 169 1.22 22.25 0.17
C SER A 169 -0.28 22.45 0.38
N PHE A 170 -0.70 23.70 0.40
CA PHE A 170 -2.09 24.09 0.64
C PHE A 170 -2.62 24.89 -0.55
N CYS A 171 -3.78 24.51 -1.02
CA CYS A 171 -4.48 25.22 -2.10
C CYS A 171 -5.96 25.33 -1.76
N ASP A 172 -6.45 26.53 -1.47
CA ASP A 172 -7.82 26.81 -1.05
C ASP A 172 -8.26 25.97 0.18
N GLN A 173 -9.08 24.93 -0.08
CA GLN A 173 -9.61 24.02 0.95
C GLN A 173 -8.91 22.64 0.93
N TRP A 174 -7.88 22.49 0.11
CA TRP A 174 -7.21 21.21 -0.10
C TRP A 174 -5.81 21.21 0.50
N THR A 175 -5.49 20.16 1.22
CA THR A 175 -4.12 19.80 1.55
C THR A 175 -3.63 18.81 0.50
N ILE A 176 -2.54 19.14 -0.14
CA ILE A 176 -1.93 18.33 -1.19
C ILE A 176 -0.66 17.73 -0.60
N VAL A 177 -0.59 16.41 -0.61
CA VAL A 177 0.63 15.67 -0.27
C VAL A 177 1.20 15.11 -1.55
N SER A 178 2.37 15.60 -1.94
CA SER A 178 3.09 15.13 -3.12
C SER A 178 4.25 14.25 -2.67
N LEU A 179 4.35 13.06 -3.24
CA LEU A 179 5.47 12.16 -3.04
C LEU A 179 6.21 12.03 -4.37
N SER A 180 7.52 12.22 -4.33
CA SER A 180 8.37 12.11 -5.51
C SER A 180 9.70 11.44 -5.18
N ASP A 181 10.30 10.85 -6.18
CA ASP A 181 11.65 10.31 -6.16
C ASP A 181 12.49 10.96 -7.26
N ASN A 182 13.73 10.56 -7.40
CA ASN A 182 14.67 11.03 -8.42
C ASN A 182 15.21 9.88 -9.28
N GLY A 183 14.35 8.86 -9.47
CA GLY A 183 14.60 7.75 -10.38
C GLY A 183 14.10 7.99 -11.79
#